data_711816ea787349e93b8e5b010b0cc42d
#
_entry.id   711816ea787349e93b8e5b010b0cc42d
#
_cell.length_a   1.000
_cell.length_b   1.000
_cell.length_c   1.000
_cell.angle_alpha   90.00
_cell.angle_beta   90.00
_cell.angle_gamma   90.00
#
_symmetry.space_group_name_H-M   'P 1'
#
loop_
_entity.id
_entity.type
_entity.pdbx_description
1 polymer ?
#
loop_
_entity_poly.entity_id
_entity_poly.type
_entity_poly.pdbx_seq_one_letter_code
_entity_poly.pdbx_strand_id
1 'polypeptide(L)'
;VMDRPILDVQHLKKYFRMGKKQLKAVDDVSFSVSEGEILGIVGESGCGKTTCGRTAIGLYSKTGGQSLYKGKDVHALRGAARKQFCCEVQTIFQDPYASLDPKNKVIDLIAEGMDIHKLCESAAERRERVEHLMEQVGLNPLWVDRYPYEFSGGMRQRIGIARALAVDPKLLLCDEPISALDVSIQAQIVNLLMDLREQNGLTYLLISHDLSMVKHVSDRILVMYLGEVVEESGADELYAQPLHPYTKALISAIPIPDPKVERARQRIVIEGQVP
;
A
#
# COMPACT_ATOMS: atom_id res chain seq x y z
N VAL A 1 -3.94 -21.18 -19.49
CA VAL A 1 -3.61 -21.40 -18.10
C VAL A 1 -4.05 -20.12 -17.39
N MET A 2 -5.12 -20.18 -16.58
CA MET A 2 -5.47 -19.03 -15.73
C MET A 2 -4.36 -18.91 -14.70
N ASP A 3 -3.57 -17.82 -14.79
CA ASP A 3 -2.57 -17.53 -13.78
C ASP A 3 -3.24 -17.38 -12.42
N ARG A 4 -2.79 -18.19 -11.44
CA ARG A 4 -3.30 -18.10 -10.07
C ARG A 4 -2.88 -16.74 -9.50
N PRO A 5 -3.82 -16.01 -8.86
CA PRO A 5 -3.47 -14.74 -8.26
C PRO A 5 -2.39 -14.92 -7.18
N ILE A 6 -1.49 -13.95 -7.05
CA ILE A 6 -0.48 -13.94 -5.99
C ILE A 6 -1.13 -13.79 -4.61
N LEU A 7 -2.18 -12.96 -4.54
CA LEU A 7 -3.03 -12.77 -3.36
C LEU A 7 -4.50 -12.97 -3.74
N ASP A 8 -5.20 -13.84 -3.00
CA ASP A 8 -6.63 -14.10 -3.19
C ASP A 8 -7.34 -13.96 -1.83
N VAL A 9 -8.21 -12.97 -1.76
CA VAL A 9 -8.97 -12.60 -0.56
C VAL A 9 -10.43 -12.98 -0.76
N GLN A 10 -10.98 -13.78 0.15
CA GLN A 10 -12.32 -14.36 0.02
C GLN A 10 -13.13 -14.11 1.28
N HIS A 11 -14.24 -13.38 1.15
CA HIS A 11 -15.19 -13.09 2.23
C HIS A 11 -14.52 -12.57 3.51
N LEU A 12 -13.47 -11.74 3.36
CA LEU A 12 -12.66 -11.24 4.46
C LEU A 12 -13.51 -10.37 5.40
N LYS A 13 -13.39 -10.66 6.72
CA LYS A 13 -14.07 -9.89 7.77
C LYS A 13 -13.08 -9.48 8.83
N LYS A 14 -13.15 -8.21 9.23
CA LYS A 14 -12.41 -7.68 10.37
C LYS A 14 -13.30 -6.77 11.19
N TYR A 15 -13.63 -7.25 12.39
CA TYR A 15 -14.46 -6.54 13.35
C TYR A 15 -13.65 -6.18 14.59
N PHE A 16 -13.84 -4.98 15.08
CA PHE A 16 -13.25 -4.50 16.33
C PHE A 16 -14.31 -4.39 17.41
N ARG A 17 -13.98 -4.85 18.61
CA ARG A 17 -14.88 -4.75 19.76
C ARG A 17 -14.76 -3.37 20.40
N MET A 18 -15.86 -2.64 20.46
CA MET A 18 -15.97 -1.32 21.08
C MET A 18 -16.98 -1.39 22.26
N GLY A 19 -16.51 -1.85 23.42
CA GLY A 19 -17.35 -2.11 24.57
C GLY A 19 -18.39 -3.22 24.27
N LYS A 20 -19.68 -2.85 24.26
CA LYS A 20 -20.80 -3.75 23.92
C LYS A 20 -21.12 -3.78 22.42
N LYS A 21 -20.58 -2.84 21.64
CA LYS A 21 -20.79 -2.74 20.19
C LYS A 21 -19.63 -3.37 19.43
N GLN A 22 -19.88 -3.66 18.17
CA GLN A 22 -18.88 -4.21 17.24
C GLN A 22 -18.80 -3.27 16.04
N LEU A 23 -17.59 -2.77 15.75
CA LEU A 23 -17.30 -2.02 14.54
C LEU A 23 -16.90 -3.00 13.45
N LYS A 24 -17.68 -3.06 12.38
CA LYS A 24 -17.40 -3.87 11.20
C LYS A 24 -16.53 -3.05 10.24
N ALA A 25 -15.22 -3.03 10.48
CA ALA A 25 -14.30 -2.24 9.67
C ALA A 25 -14.06 -2.85 8.28
N VAL A 26 -14.20 -4.17 8.14
CA VAL A 26 -14.21 -4.91 6.87
C VAL A 26 -15.29 -5.96 6.99
N ASP A 27 -16.27 -5.95 6.09
CA ASP A 27 -17.41 -6.86 6.11
C ASP A 27 -17.62 -7.49 4.74
N ASP A 28 -17.26 -8.78 4.62
CA ASP A 28 -17.46 -9.61 3.45
C ASP A 28 -16.72 -9.16 2.17
N VAL A 29 -15.47 -8.68 2.31
CA VAL A 29 -14.65 -8.20 1.21
C VAL A 29 -13.96 -9.35 0.48
N SER A 30 -14.08 -9.39 -0.86
CA SER A 30 -13.41 -10.35 -1.74
C SER A 30 -12.74 -9.63 -2.90
N PHE A 31 -11.48 -9.97 -3.19
CA PHE A 31 -10.72 -9.49 -4.36
C PHE A 31 -9.51 -10.38 -4.61
N SER A 32 -8.93 -10.28 -5.79
CA SER A 32 -7.68 -10.95 -6.13
C SER A 32 -6.66 -9.98 -6.70
N VAL A 33 -5.36 -10.29 -6.56
CA VAL A 33 -4.26 -9.52 -7.14
C VAL A 33 -3.38 -10.49 -7.94
N SER A 34 -3.14 -10.18 -9.21
CA SER A 34 -2.25 -10.95 -10.08
C SER A 34 -0.78 -10.54 -9.90
N GLU A 35 0.17 -11.39 -10.28
CA GLU A 35 1.59 -11.01 -10.27
C GLU A 35 1.86 -9.82 -11.21
N GLY A 36 2.62 -8.83 -10.73
CA GLY A 36 2.94 -7.61 -11.47
C GLY A 36 1.81 -6.59 -11.57
N GLU A 37 0.61 -6.88 -11.03
CA GLU A 37 -0.54 -5.98 -11.02
C GLU A 37 -0.42 -4.90 -9.94
N ILE A 38 -0.96 -3.72 -10.22
CA ILE A 38 -1.28 -2.71 -9.20
C ILE A 38 -2.79 -2.69 -9.00
N LEU A 39 -3.27 -3.22 -7.87
CA LEU A 39 -4.64 -3.07 -7.44
C LEU A 39 -4.76 -1.88 -6.49
N GLY A 40 -5.47 -0.84 -6.93
CA GLY A 40 -5.79 0.34 -6.12
C GLY A 40 -7.01 0.09 -5.23
N ILE A 41 -6.93 0.39 -3.93
CA ILE A 41 -8.08 0.43 -3.02
C ILE A 41 -8.37 1.87 -2.68
N VAL A 42 -9.55 2.35 -3.06
CA VAL A 42 -9.97 3.74 -2.87
C VAL A 42 -11.26 3.86 -2.07
N GLY A 43 -11.51 5.04 -1.53
CA GLY A 43 -12.71 5.37 -0.74
C GLY A 43 -12.42 6.47 0.27
N GLU A 44 -13.43 6.98 0.97
CA GLU A 44 -13.28 8.02 1.99
C GLU A 44 -12.42 7.54 3.19
N SER A 45 -11.91 8.52 3.95
CA SER A 45 -11.18 8.21 5.19
C SER A 45 -12.10 7.48 6.17
N GLY A 46 -11.59 6.42 6.81
CA GLY A 46 -12.36 5.61 7.76
C GLY A 46 -13.23 4.52 7.13
N CYS A 47 -13.36 4.39 5.80
CA CYS A 47 -14.19 3.35 5.17
C CYS A 47 -13.62 1.92 5.28
N GLY A 48 -12.42 1.71 5.86
CA GLY A 48 -11.86 0.39 6.11
C GLY A 48 -10.67 -0.03 5.23
N LYS A 49 -10.19 0.78 4.28
CA LYS A 49 -9.10 0.45 3.33
C LYS A 49 -7.83 -0.09 4.01
N THR A 50 -7.24 0.70 4.90
CA THR A 50 -6.04 0.31 5.67
C THR A 50 -6.28 -0.96 6.47
N THR A 51 -7.46 -1.09 7.09
CA THR A 51 -7.82 -2.30 7.83
C THR A 51 -7.93 -3.50 6.90
N CYS A 52 -8.51 -3.34 5.72
CA CYS A 52 -8.63 -4.38 4.70
C CYS A 52 -7.24 -4.85 4.24
N GLY A 53 -6.38 -3.95 3.76
CA GLY A 53 -5.03 -4.29 3.30
C GLY A 53 -4.19 -4.95 4.39
N ARG A 54 -4.16 -4.38 5.61
CA ARG A 54 -3.41 -4.95 6.74
C ARG A 54 -3.96 -6.31 7.19
N THR A 55 -5.26 -6.53 7.09
CA THR A 55 -5.85 -7.85 7.40
C THR A 55 -5.54 -8.86 6.30
N ALA A 56 -5.59 -8.45 5.02
CA ALA A 56 -5.29 -9.31 3.89
C ALA A 56 -3.86 -9.87 3.94
N ILE A 57 -2.88 -9.08 4.37
CA ILE A 57 -1.49 -9.55 4.52
C ILE A 57 -1.16 -10.07 5.94
N GLY A 58 -2.16 -10.19 6.82
CA GLY A 58 -1.98 -10.79 8.14
C GLY A 58 -1.23 -9.95 9.16
N LEU A 59 -1.18 -8.61 9.00
CA LEU A 59 -0.77 -7.66 10.06
C LEU A 59 -1.86 -7.56 11.13
N TYR A 60 -3.13 -7.62 10.72
CA TYR A 60 -4.25 -7.76 11.66
C TYR A 60 -4.83 -9.17 11.56
N SER A 61 -5.23 -9.74 12.69
CA SER A 61 -5.99 -11.00 12.69
C SER A 61 -7.35 -10.80 12.04
N LYS A 62 -7.75 -11.71 11.16
CA LYS A 62 -9.11 -11.74 10.58
C LYS A 62 -10.16 -12.16 11.61
N THR A 63 -11.39 -11.71 11.44
CA THR A 63 -12.56 -12.20 12.18
C THR A 63 -13.25 -13.34 11.42
N GLY A 64 -13.20 -13.32 10.09
CA GLY A 64 -13.75 -14.35 9.21
C GLY A 64 -13.18 -14.28 7.80
N GLY A 65 -13.58 -15.19 6.94
CA GLY A 65 -13.12 -15.28 5.56
C GLY A 65 -11.72 -15.91 5.42
N GLN A 66 -11.11 -15.76 4.25
CA GLN A 66 -9.78 -16.28 3.94
C GLN A 66 -8.93 -15.21 3.22
N SER A 67 -7.61 -15.32 3.39
CA SER A 67 -6.63 -14.59 2.59
C SER A 67 -5.52 -15.56 2.21
N LEU A 68 -5.40 -15.82 0.93
CA LEU A 68 -4.49 -16.82 0.38
C LEU A 68 -3.36 -16.14 -0.37
N TYR A 69 -2.13 -16.29 0.08
CA TYR A 69 -0.93 -15.90 -0.64
C TYR A 69 -0.35 -17.12 -1.35
N LYS A 70 -0.28 -17.09 -2.68
CA LYS A 70 0.13 -18.24 -3.50
C LYS A 70 -0.60 -19.53 -3.08
N GLY A 71 -1.91 -19.42 -2.79
CA GLY A 71 -2.78 -20.52 -2.39
C GLY A 71 -2.65 -21.00 -0.94
N LYS A 72 -1.84 -20.33 -0.09
CA LYS A 72 -1.67 -20.68 1.35
C LYS A 72 -2.33 -19.62 2.24
N ASP A 73 -3.15 -20.04 3.22
CA ASP A 73 -3.80 -19.09 4.14
C ASP A 73 -2.75 -18.32 4.97
N VAL A 74 -2.67 -17.02 4.73
CA VAL A 74 -1.74 -16.07 5.39
C VAL A 74 -1.84 -16.15 6.91
N HIS A 75 -3.04 -16.31 7.45
CA HIS A 75 -3.29 -16.36 8.90
C HIS A 75 -2.94 -17.72 9.54
N ALA A 76 -2.79 -18.75 8.73
CA ALA A 76 -2.39 -20.07 9.18
C ALA A 76 -0.88 -20.32 9.10
N LEU A 77 -0.11 -19.44 8.40
CA LEU A 77 1.32 -19.60 8.24
C LEU A 77 2.07 -19.58 9.58
N ARG A 78 3.02 -20.51 9.75
CA ARG A 78 3.88 -20.63 10.95
C ARG A 78 5.31 -20.99 10.54
N GLY A 79 6.27 -20.79 11.45
CA GLY A 79 7.66 -21.20 11.28
C GLY A 79 8.30 -20.68 10.00
N ALA A 80 8.97 -21.54 9.24
CA ALA A 80 9.69 -21.20 8.01
C ALA A 80 8.77 -20.59 6.94
N ALA A 81 7.55 -21.11 6.77
CA ALA A 81 6.59 -20.57 5.80
C ALA A 81 6.16 -19.14 6.14
N ARG A 82 6.01 -18.80 7.45
CA ARG A 82 5.74 -17.41 7.86
C ARG A 82 6.95 -16.51 7.61
N LYS A 83 8.16 -16.98 7.86
CA LYS A 83 9.39 -16.21 7.57
C LYS A 83 9.51 -15.90 6.08
N GLN A 84 9.33 -16.91 5.22
CA GLN A 84 9.34 -16.71 3.78
C GLN A 84 8.29 -15.70 3.33
N PHE A 85 7.06 -15.83 3.82
CA PHE A 85 5.99 -14.88 3.54
C PHE A 85 6.36 -13.44 3.93
N CYS A 86 7.01 -13.26 5.10
CA CYS A 86 7.46 -11.95 5.55
C CYS A 86 8.60 -11.36 4.69
N CYS A 87 9.40 -12.16 3.97
CA CYS A 87 10.31 -11.65 2.95
C CYS A 87 9.54 -11.23 1.70
N GLU A 88 8.64 -12.10 1.22
CA GLU A 88 7.95 -11.90 -0.03
C GLU A 88 6.87 -10.81 0.01
N VAL A 89 6.32 -10.49 1.19
CA VAL A 89 5.25 -9.50 1.40
C VAL A 89 5.69 -8.44 2.38
N GLN A 90 5.84 -7.22 1.90
CA GLN A 90 6.31 -6.08 2.68
C GLN A 90 5.30 -4.93 2.68
N THR A 91 5.48 -3.94 3.55
CA THR A 91 4.58 -2.80 3.70
C THR A 91 5.34 -1.48 3.67
N ILE A 92 4.87 -0.55 2.86
CA ILE A 92 5.24 0.86 2.91
C ILE A 92 4.14 1.59 3.69
N PHE A 93 4.51 2.19 4.83
CA PHE A 93 3.57 2.80 5.76
C PHE A 93 3.24 4.24 5.41
N GLN A 94 2.08 4.70 5.86
CA GLN A 94 1.55 6.04 5.66
C GLN A 94 2.43 7.14 6.28
N ASP A 95 2.90 6.92 7.51
CA ASP A 95 3.70 7.90 8.26
C ASP A 95 5.18 7.53 8.23
N PRO A 96 6.00 8.26 7.44
CA PRO A 96 7.43 8.01 7.39
C PRO A 96 8.16 8.37 8.70
N TYR A 97 7.55 9.20 9.57
CA TYR A 97 8.13 9.54 10.86
C TYR A 97 7.92 8.44 11.90
N ALA A 98 6.70 7.93 12.00
CA ALA A 98 6.37 6.86 12.94
C ALA A 98 6.91 5.49 12.53
N SER A 99 7.23 5.30 11.24
CA SER A 99 7.70 4.01 10.73
C SER A 99 9.20 3.74 10.92
N LEU A 100 9.99 4.76 11.25
CA LEU A 100 11.44 4.66 11.42
C LEU A 100 11.83 4.97 12.89
N ASP A 101 12.53 4.06 13.55
CA ASP A 101 13.06 4.34 14.90
C ASP A 101 14.12 5.43 14.82
N PRO A 102 13.92 6.61 15.45
CA PRO A 102 14.85 7.73 15.37
C PRO A 102 16.21 7.47 16.06
N LYS A 103 16.33 6.40 16.85
CA LYS A 103 17.56 6.02 17.55
C LYS A 103 18.49 5.17 16.69
N ASN A 104 17.99 4.57 15.63
CA ASN A 104 18.75 3.72 14.71
C ASN A 104 19.28 4.52 13.53
N LYS A 105 20.46 4.17 13.04
CA LYS A 105 21.03 4.72 11.81
C LYS A 105 20.27 4.19 10.59
N VAL A 106 20.36 4.91 9.47
CA VAL A 106 19.73 4.52 8.18
C VAL A 106 20.18 3.12 7.76
N ILE A 107 21.47 2.78 7.91
CA ILE A 107 21.99 1.44 7.60
C ILE A 107 21.27 0.35 8.38
N ASP A 108 21.00 0.57 9.67
CA ASP A 108 20.36 -0.43 10.52
C ASP A 108 18.87 -0.54 10.23
N LEU A 109 18.21 0.58 9.89
CA LEU A 109 16.80 0.60 9.51
C LEU A 109 16.53 -0.13 8.18
N ILE A 110 17.37 0.12 7.16
CA ILE A 110 17.21 -0.54 5.87
C ILE A 110 17.58 -2.03 5.97
N ALA A 111 18.65 -2.36 6.68
CA ALA A 111 19.12 -3.73 6.80
C ALA A 111 18.33 -4.59 7.78
N GLU A 112 17.40 -4.05 8.57
CA GLU A 112 16.66 -4.78 9.60
C GLU A 112 16.08 -6.12 9.09
N GLY A 113 15.41 -6.09 7.94
CA GLY A 113 14.88 -7.30 7.30
C GLY A 113 15.97 -8.28 6.89
N MET A 114 17.08 -7.78 6.31
CA MET A 114 18.22 -8.62 5.92
C MET A 114 18.85 -9.31 7.13
N ASP A 115 18.99 -8.61 8.24
CA ASP A 115 19.57 -9.13 9.48
C ASP A 115 18.68 -10.22 10.12
N ILE A 116 17.36 -9.99 10.17
CA ILE A 116 16.37 -10.95 10.70
C ILE A 116 16.37 -12.25 9.88
N HIS A 117 16.47 -12.12 8.56
CA HIS A 117 16.44 -13.25 7.63
C HIS A 117 17.84 -13.82 7.31
N LYS A 118 18.90 -13.20 7.81
CA LYS A 118 20.31 -13.60 7.62
C LYS A 118 20.69 -13.66 6.13
N LEU A 119 20.37 -12.59 5.40
CA LEU A 119 20.57 -12.50 3.96
C LEU A 119 21.97 -12.01 3.56
N CYS A 120 22.80 -11.59 4.52
CA CYS A 120 24.17 -11.14 4.29
C CYS A 120 25.16 -12.02 5.08
N GLU A 121 26.30 -12.34 4.46
CA GLU A 121 27.35 -13.17 5.06
C GLU A 121 28.36 -12.32 5.85
N SER A 122 28.46 -11.01 5.56
CA SER A 122 29.41 -10.10 6.18
C SER A 122 28.84 -8.69 6.37
N ALA A 123 29.46 -7.92 7.27
CA ALA A 123 29.14 -6.52 7.47
C ALA A 123 29.45 -5.65 6.23
N ALA A 124 30.45 -6.03 5.44
CA ALA A 124 30.80 -5.36 4.20
C ALA A 124 29.70 -5.55 3.13
N GLU A 125 29.25 -6.78 2.91
CA GLU A 125 28.13 -7.10 2.01
C GLU A 125 26.84 -6.40 2.45
N ARG A 126 26.53 -6.44 3.76
CA ARG A 126 25.38 -5.73 4.32
C ARG A 126 25.40 -4.24 3.96
N ARG A 127 26.56 -3.60 4.13
CA ARG A 127 26.72 -2.17 3.81
C ARG A 127 26.57 -1.91 2.32
N GLU A 128 27.23 -2.69 1.48
CA GLU A 128 27.14 -2.56 0.01
C GLU A 128 25.70 -2.69 -0.49
N ARG A 129 24.95 -3.67 0.02
CA ARG A 129 23.54 -3.85 -0.34
C ARG A 129 22.68 -2.66 0.12
N VAL A 130 22.91 -2.11 1.31
CA VAL A 130 22.19 -0.93 1.78
C VAL A 130 22.51 0.30 0.94
N GLU A 131 23.79 0.53 0.61
CA GLU A 131 24.22 1.64 -0.25
C GLU A 131 23.59 1.55 -1.63
N HIS A 132 23.54 0.35 -2.21
CA HIS A 132 22.85 0.11 -3.49
C HIS A 132 21.34 0.39 -3.41
N LEU A 133 20.66 -0.06 -2.35
CA LEU A 133 19.24 0.24 -2.13
C LEU A 133 18.98 1.74 -1.98
N MET A 134 19.89 2.46 -1.31
CA MET A 134 19.79 3.92 -1.20
C MET A 134 19.89 4.58 -2.58
N GLU A 135 20.80 4.13 -3.45
CA GLU A 135 20.90 4.62 -4.82
C GLU A 135 19.62 4.35 -5.62
N GLN A 136 19.06 3.13 -5.53
CA GLN A 136 17.82 2.76 -6.21
C GLN A 136 16.64 3.66 -5.84
N VAL A 137 16.58 4.12 -4.59
CA VAL A 137 15.52 5.05 -4.15
C VAL A 137 15.91 6.53 -4.30
N GLY A 138 17.05 6.83 -4.93
CA GLY A 138 17.53 8.21 -5.18
C GLY A 138 18.02 8.93 -3.94
N LEU A 139 18.60 8.21 -2.97
CA LEU A 139 19.32 8.75 -1.82
C LEU A 139 20.83 8.65 -2.01
N ASN A 140 21.58 9.60 -1.44
CA ASN A 140 23.04 9.54 -1.46
C ASN A 140 23.55 8.44 -0.51
N PRO A 141 24.30 7.42 -1.00
CA PRO A 141 24.82 6.32 -0.18
C PRO A 141 25.75 6.79 0.97
N LEU A 142 26.42 7.93 0.80
CA LEU A 142 27.26 8.49 1.86
C LEU A 142 26.51 8.87 3.14
N TRP A 143 25.18 8.92 3.08
CA TRP A 143 24.34 9.23 4.25
C TRP A 143 23.91 8.00 5.05
N VAL A 144 24.40 6.84 4.70
CA VAL A 144 24.06 5.55 5.31
C VAL A 144 24.25 5.52 6.84
N ASP A 145 25.21 6.28 7.37
CA ASP A 145 25.51 6.36 8.80
C ASP A 145 24.73 7.47 9.55
N ARG A 146 23.87 8.23 8.85
CA ARG A 146 23.04 9.28 9.44
C ARG A 146 21.81 8.72 10.15
N TYR A 147 21.13 9.59 10.91
CA TYR A 147 19.89 9.27 11.61
C TYR A 147 18.67 9.82 10.87
N PRO A 148 17.48 9.21 11.02
CA PRO A 148 16.26 9.64 10.33
C PRO A 148 15.89 11.10 10.52
N TYR A 149 16.17 11.69 11.69
CA TYR A 149 15.82 13.09 11.97
C TYR A 149 16.62 14.11 11.13
N GLU A 150 17.71 13.69 10.48
CA GLU A 150 18.51 14.52 9.57
C GLU A 150 17.91 14.61 8.16
N PHE A 151 16.81 13.89 7.88
CA PHE A 151 16.20 13.75 6.57
C PHE A 151 14.82 14.44 6.51
N SER A 152 14.47 14.98 5.34
CA SER A 152 13.12 15.47 5.07
C SER A 152 12.08 14.33 5.04
N GLY A 153 10.79 14.67 5.08
CA GLY A 153 9.70 13.69 5.00
C GLY A 153 9.78 12.78 3.77
N GLY A 154 10.01 13.35 2.59
CA GLY A 154 10.17 12.58 1.35
C GLY A 154 11.41 11.69 1.35
N MET A 155 12.52 12.13 1.95
CA MET A 155 13.72 11.30 2.08
C MET A 155 13.50 10.15 3.08
N ARG A 156 12.76 10.38 4.17
CA ARG A 156 12.37 9.30 5.10
C ARG A 156 11.45 8.29 4.44
N GLN A 157 10.54 8.74 3.59
CA GLN A 157 9.70 7.82 2.80
C GLN A 157 10.55 6.95 1.88
N ARG A 158 11.57 7.51 1.23
CA ARG A 158 12.53 6.74 0.42
C ARG A 158 13.32 5.72 1.25
N ILE A 159 13.71 6.06 2.49
CA ILE A 159 14.32 5.09 3.44
C ILE A 159 13.33 3.96 3.76
N GLY A 160 12.05 4.26 4.01
CA GLY A 160 11.01 3.26 4.23
C GLY A 160 10.79 2.35 3.03
N ILE A 161 10.86 2.88 1.80
CA ILE A 161 10.80 2.10 0.56
C ILE A 161 12.04 1.21 0.44
N ALA A 162 13.24 1.73 0.64
CA ALA A 162 14.49 0.96 0.62
C ALA A 162 14.46 -0.20 1.63
N ARG A 163 13.95 0.04 2.85
CA ARG A 163 13.76 -0.99 3.86
C ARG A 163 12.82 -2.11 3.38
N ALA A 164 11.71 -1.75 2.75
CA ALA A 164 10.77 -2.73 2.22
C ALA A 164 11.40 -3.58 1.09
N LEU A 165 12.25 -2.98 0.25
CA LEU A 165 12.96 -3.65 -0.85
C LEU A 165 14.09 -4.56 -0.38
N ALA A 166 14.63 -4.35 0.82
CA ALA A 166 15.85 -5.02 1.32
C ALA A 166 15.77 -6.55 1.37
N VAL A 167 14.57 -7.11 1.35
CA VAL A 167 14.31 -8.58 1.40
C VAL A 167 13.80 -9.15 0.07
N ASP A 168 13.92 -8.40 -1.03
CA ASP A 168 13.48 -8.79 -2.38
C ASP A 168 11.99 -9.21 -2.43
N PRO A 169 11.05 -8.33 -2.03
CA PRO A 169 9.63 -8.67 -1.94
C PRO A 169 9.03 -8.97 -3.32
N LYS A 170 7.87 -9.65 -3.31
CA LYS A 170 7.04 -9.90 -4.50
C LYS A 170 5.75 -9.09 -4.48
N LEU A 171 5.25 -8.77 -3.28
CA LEU A 171 4.06 -7.98 -3.05
C LEU A 171 4.35 -6.86 -2.05
N LEU A 172 3.99 -5.64 -2.38
CA LEU A 172 4.04 -4.48 -1.48
C LEU A 172 2.63 -3.99 -1.17
N LEU A 173 2.28 -3.93 0.12
CA LEU A 173 1.16 -3.13 0.57
C LEU A 173 1.64 -1.68 0.72
N CYS A 174 1.19 -0.80 -0.17
CA CYS A 174 1.45 0.64 -0.10
C CYS A 174 0.26 1.32 0.61
N ASP A 175 0.37 1.52 1.91
CA ASP A 175 -0.70 2.08 2.74
C ASP A 175 -0.57 3.61 2.82
N GLU A 176 -1.28 4.31 1.93
CA GLU A 176 -1.23 5.77 1.74
C GLU A 176 0.21 6.35 1.65
N PRO A 177 1.06 5.84 0.75
CA PRO A 177 2.51 6.08 0.78
C PRO A 177 2.94 7.52 0.54
N ILE A 178 2.01 8.41 0.18
CA ILE A 178 2.29 9.81 -0.19
C ILE A 178 1.47 10.82 0.62
N SER A 179 0.50 10.40 1.44
CA SER A 179 -0.49 11.29 2.08
C SER A 179 0.11 12.34 3.02
N ALA A 180 1.27 12.07 3.61
CA ALA A 180 1.97 12.97 4.53
C ALA A 180 3.03 13.87 3.84
N LEU A 181 3.07 13.91 2.51
CA LEU A 181 4.11 14.58 1.73
C LEU A 181 3.56 15.76 0.91
N ASP A 182 4.42 16.72 0.62
CA ASP A 182 4.11 17.83 -0.29
C ASP A 182 3.87 17.34 -1.72
N VAL A 183 3.00 18.02 -2.48
CA VAL A 183 2.55 17.62 -3.82
C VAL A 183 3.70 17.32 -4.78
N SER A 184 4.77 18.15 -4.77
CA SER A 184 5.94 17.92 -5.62
C SER A 184 6.72 16.65 -5.28
N ILE A 185 6.76 16.30 -4.01
CA ILE A 185 7.41 15.08 -3.51
C ILE A 185 6.51 13.85 -3.76
N GLN A 186 5.19 14.01 -3.67
CA GLN A 186 4.24 12.94 -4.00
C GLN A 186 4.49 12.37 -5.40
N ALA A 187 4.59 13.26 -6.41
CA ALA A 187 4.85 12.83 -7.79
C ALA A 187 6.18 12.07 -7.93
N GLN A 188 7.22 12.51 -7.22
CA GLN A 188 8.52 11.83 -7.24
C GLN A 188 8.44 10.41 -6.61
N ILE A 189 7.70 10.24 -5.51
CA ILE A 189 7.53 8.94 -4.87
C ILE A 189 6.68 8.00 -5.75
N VAL A 190 5.64 8.53 -6.39
CA VAL A 190 4.82 7.75 -7.33
C VAL A 190 5.66 7.24 -8.50
N ASN A 191 6.43 8.12 -9.15
CA ASN A 191 7.34 7.72 -10.24
C ASN A 191 8.34 6.67 -9.76
N LEU A 192 8.96 6.87 -8.60
CA LEU A 192 9.87 5.88 -8.00
C LEU A 192 9.20 4.52 -7.83
N LEU A 193 7.97 4.45 -7.33
CA LEU A 193 7.24 3.19 -7.17
C LEU A 193 6.95 2.52 -8.52
N MET A 194 6.64 3.31 -9.57
CA MET A 194 6.44 2.78 -10.92
C MET A 194 7.73 2.24 -11.52
N ASP A 195 8.84 2.97 -11.41
CA ASP A 195 10.16 2.52 -11.87
C ASP A 195 10.57 1.22 -11.17
N LEU A 196 10.38 1.13 -9.85
CA LEU A 196 10.67 -0.06 -9.07
C LEU A 196 9.79 -1.26 -9.46
N ARG A 197 8.51 -1.02 -9.82
CA ARG A 197 7.63 -2.06 -10.36
C ARG A 197 8.20 -2.66 -11.64
N GLU A 198 8.58 -1.81 -12.59
CA GLU A 198 9.11 -2.24 -13.89
C GLU A 198 10.45 -2.97 -13.73
N GLN A 199 11.34 -2.45 -12.91
CA GLN A 199 12.68 -3.02 -12.72
C GLN A 199 12.67 -4.35 -11.96
N ASN A 200 11.81 -4.50 -10.96
CA ASN A 200 11.83 -5.66 -10.05
C ASN A 200 10.62 -6.60 -10.23
N GLY A 201 9.69 -6.30 -11.15
CA GLY A 201 8.47 -7.10 -11.34
C GLY A 201 7.57 -7.13 -10.11
N LEU A 202 7.46 -6.00 -9.38
CA LEU A 202 6.72 -5.92 -8.14
C LEU A 202 5.20 -5.88 -8.36
N THR A 203 4.49 -6.49 -7.44
CA THR A 203 3.02 -6.41 -7.34
C THR A 203 2.65 -5.43 -6.25
N TYR A 204 1.66 -4.56 -6.47
CA TYR A 204 1.23 -3.59 -5.45
C TYR A 204 -0.23 -3.75 -5.07
N LEU A 205 -0.49 -3.73 -3.76
CA LEU A 205 -1.80 -3.42 -3.20
C LEU A 205 -1.72 -1.97 -2.70
N LEU A 206 -2.26 -1.03 -3.49
CA LEU A 206 -2.10 0.41 -3.27
C LEU A 206 -3.35 0.98 -2.60
N ILE A 207 -3.22 1.45 -1.38
CA ILE A 207 -4.28 2.16 -0.66
C ILE A 207 -4.07 3.66 -0.81
N SER A 208 -5.08 4.37 -1.26
CA SER A 208 -5.05 5.83 -1.34
C SER A 208 -6.45 6.43 -1.24
N HIS A 209 -6.51 7.69 -0.81
CA HIS A 209 -7.68 8.54 -0.95
C HIS A 209 -7.56 9.50 -2.14
N ASP A 210 -6.39 9.59 -2.78
CA ASP A 210 -6.17 10.38 -4.00
C ASP A 210 -6.52 9.56 -5.24
N LEU A 211 -7.77 9.75 -5.70
CA LEU A 211 -8.27 9.07 -6.89
C LEU A 211 -7.53 9.49 -8.16
N SER A 212 -7.02 10.73 -8.22
CA SER A 212 -6.28 11.20 -9.42
C SER A 212 -5.01 10.41 -9.62
N MET A 213 -4.25 10.21 -8.54
CA MET A 213 -3.03 9.43 -8.56
C MET A 213 -3.33 7.95 -8.88
N VAL A 214 -4.32 7.35 -8.19
CA VAL A 214 -4.68 5.94 -8.36
C VAL A 214 -5.09 5.64 -9.80
N LYS A 215 -5.80 6.55 -10.46
CA LYS A 215 -6.14 6.42 -11.89
C LYS A 215 -4.93 6.19 -12.78
N HIS A 216 -3.85 6.92 -12.52
CA HIS A 216 -2.67 6.90 -13.38
C HIS A 216 -1.73 5.73 -13.15
N VAL A 217 -1.79 5.10 -11.98
CA VAL A 217 -0.82 4.06 -11.58
C VAL A 217 -1.44 2.67 -11.46
N SER A 218 -2.76 2.55 -11.26
CA SER A 218 -3.41 1.27 -11.02
C SER A 218 -3.91 0.62 -12.30
N ASP A 219 -3.77 -0.70 -12.38
CA ASP A 219 -4.36 -1.51 -13.45
C ASP A 219 -5.86 -1.73 -13.19
N ARG A 220 -6.22 -2.03 -11.93
CA ARG A 220 -7.61 -2.17 -11.45
C ARG A 220 -7.80 -1.38 -10.17
N ILE A 221 -9.05 -0.99 -9.92
CA ILE A 221 -9.44 -0.21 -8.75
C ILE A 221 -10.63 -0.88 -8.06
N LEU A 222 -10.48 -1.01 -6.74
CA LEU A 222 -11.48 -1.50 -5.81
C LEU A 222 -12.01 -0.32 -5.00
N VAL A 223 -13.30 -0.01 -5.11
CA VAL A 223 -13.94 1.07 -4.36
C VAL A 223 -14.55 0.52 -3.09
N MET A 224 -14.09 1.00 -1.94
CA MET A 224 -14.59 0.61 -0.62
C MET A 224 -15.49 1.70 -0.03
N TYR A 225 -16.62 1.28 0.53
CA TYR A 225 -17.55 2.12 1.27
C TYR A 225 -18.05 1.38 2.51
N LEU A 226 -17.93 1.98 3.69
CA LEU A 226 -18.41 1.45 4.98
C LEU A 226 -18.02 -0.02 5.27
N GLY A 227 -16.78 -0.40 4.90
CA GLY A 227 -16.25 -1.74 5.14
C GLY A 227 -16.54 -2.77 4.06
N GLU A 228 -17.27 -2.41 3.01
CA GLU A 228 -17.65 -3.26 1.90
C GLU A 228 -17.04 -2.79 0.58
N VAL A 229 -16.92 -3.67 -0.39
CA VAL A 229 -16.59 -3.34 -1.77
C VAL A 229 -17.87 -3.03 -2.51
N VAL A 230 -17.97 -1.84 -3.09
CA VAL A 230 -19.16 -1.40 -3.83
C VAL A 230 -18.97 -1.42 -5.33
N GLU A 231 -17.73 -1.35 -5.81
CA GLU A 231 -17.41 -1.41 -7.23
C GLU A 231 -15.96 -1.86 -7.43
N GLU A 232 -15.72 -2.64 -8.49
CA GLU A 232 -14.39 -3.06 -8.93
C GLU A 232 -14.37 -3.06 -10.46
N SER A 233 -13.34 -2.42 -11.04
CA SER A 233 -13.17 -2.35 -12.49
C SER A 233 -11.73 -1.99 -12.87
N GLY A 234 -11.39 -2.11 -14.15
CA GLY A 234 -10.19 -1.52 -14.73
C GLY A 234 -10.15 -0.01 -14.46
N ALA A 235 -8.95 0.55 -14.26
CA ALA A 235 -8.82 1.95 -13.87
C ALA A 235 -9.51 2.89 -14.89
N ASP A 236 -9.23 2.74 -16.18
CA ASP A 236 -9.83 3.60 -17.21
C ASP A 236 -11.36 3.44 -17.31
N GLU A 237 -11.84 2.22 -17.19
CA GLU A 237 -13.28 1.90 -17.25
C GLU A 237 -14.03 2.52 -16.06
N LEU A 238 -13.49 2.42 -14.85
CA LEU A 238 -14.10 3.01 -13.65
C LEU A 238 -14.31 4.52 -13.78
N TYR A 239 -13.33 5.22 -14.40
CA TYR A 239 -13.43 6.68 -14.59
C TYR A 239 -14.30 7.07 -15.77
N ALA A 240 -14.36 6.23 -16.82
CA ALA A 240 -15.21 6.48 -17.99
C ALA A 240 -16.70 6.23 -17.69
N GLN A 241 -17.01 5.15 -16.95
CA GLN A 241 -18.37 4.71 -16.68
C GLN A 241 -18.54 4.16 -15.26
N PRO A 242 -18.44 5.00 -14.22
CA PRO A 242 -18.70 4.55 -12.86
C PRO A 242 -20.16 4.10 -12.73
N LEU A 243 -20.39 2.92 -12.15
CA LEU A 243 -21.73 2.34 -12.02
C LEU A 243 -22.37 2.72 -10.71
N HIS A 244 -21.66 2.52 -9.60
CA HIS A 244 -22.19 2.76 -8.24
C HIS A 244 -22.35 4.25 -7.94
N PRO A 245 -23.45 4.70 -7.31
CA PRO A 245 -23.66 6.11 -6.98
C PRO A 245 -22.54 6.73 -6.13
N TYR A 246 -21.97 5.98 -5.19
CA TYR A 246 -20.84 6.41 -4.38
C TYR A 246 -19.59 6.64 -5.22
N THR A 247 -19.26 5.75 -6.17
CA THR A 247 -18.14 5.93 -7.10
C THR A 247 -18.31 7.19 -7.96
N LYS A 248 -19.53 7.43 -8.46
CA LYS A 248 -19.87 8.67 -9.20
C LYS A 248 -19.61 9.91 -8.36
N ALA A 249 -20.03 9.91 -7.10
CA ALA A 249 -19.79 11.02 -6.19
C ALA A 249 -18.31 11.24 -5.90
N LEU A 250 -17.55 10.16 -5.62
CA LEU A 250 -16.10 10.22 -5.41
C LEU A 250 -15.40 10.81 -6.63
N ILE A 251 -15.65 10.30 -7.83
CA ILE A 251 -15.04 10.79 -9.07
C ILE A 251 -15.48 12.24 -9.34
N SER A 252 -16.75 12.59 -9.00
CA SER A 252 -17.24 13.96 -9.15
C SER A 252 -16.53 14.96 -8.22
N ALA A 253 -15.89 14.51 -7.16
CA ALA A 253 -15.15 15.36 -6.23
C ALA A 253 -13.70 15.62 -6.65
N ILE A 254 -13.17 14.94 -7.67
CA ILE A 254 -11.81 15.15 -8.17
C ILE A 254 -11.73 16.53 -8.83
N PRO A 255 -10.82 17.43 -8.40
CA PRO A 255 -10.67 18.75 -9.03
C PRO A 255 -10.20 18.62 -10.49
N ILE A 256 -10.82 19.40 -11.38
CA ILE A 256 -10.39 19.50 -12.77
C ILE A 256 -9.48 20.73 -12.90
N PRO A 257 -8.27 20.61 -13.48
CA PRO A 257 -7.32 21.74 -13.59
C PRO A 257 -7.82 22.92 -14.44
N ASP A 258 -8.90 22.76 -15.20
CA ASP A 258 -9.53 23.82 -15.99
C ASP A 258 -10.61 24.55 -15.18
N PRO A 259 -10.42 25.83 -14.81
CA PRO A 259 -11.38 26.60 -14.02
C PRO A 259 -12.75 26.79 -14.70
N LYS A 260 -12.83 26.74 -16.05
CA LYS A 260 -14.09 26.87 -16.77
C LYS A 260 -14.90 25.58 -16.67
N VAL A 261 -14.25 24.45 -16.84
CA VAL A 261 -14.87 23.13 -16.73
C VAL A 261 -15.29 22.86 -15.26
N GLU A 262 -14.43 23.19 -14.30
CA GLU A 262 -14.70 22.99 -12.87
C GLU A 262 -15.91 23.81 -12.40
N ARG A 263 -16.07 25.07 -12.88
CA ARG A 263 -17.24 25.90 -12.55
C ARG A 263 -18.55 25.43 -13.16
N ALA A 264 -18.49 24.76 -14.32
CA ALA A 264 -19.67 24.22 -15.01
C ALA A 264 -20.09 22.84 -14.45
N ARG A 265 -19.25 22.20 -13.67
CA ARG A 265 -19.46 20.84 -13.15
C ARG A 265 -20.39 20.85 -11.95
N GLN A 266 -21.38 19.97 -11.95
CA GLN A 266 -22.21 19.70 -10.75
C GLN A 266 -21.54 18.62 -9.91
N ARG A 267 -21.11 18.97 -8.70
CA ARG A 267 -20.67 18.00 -7.68
C ARG A 267 -21.86 17.19 -7.18
N ILE A 268 -21.69 15.87 -7.14
CA ILE A 268 -22.65 14.99 -6.52
C ILE A 268 -22.34 14.95 -5.03
N VAL A 269 -23.25 15.49 -4.19
CA VAL A 269 -23.10 15.46 -2.74
C VAL A 269 -23.85 14.25 -2.20
N ILE A 270 -23.14 13.40 -1.46
CA ILE A 270 -23.77 12.30 -0.73
C ILE A 270 -24.26 12.88 0.60
N GLU A 271 -25.58 12.90 0.80
CA GLU A 271 -26.18 13.30 2.07
C GLU A 271 -26.14 12.14 3.05
N GLY A 272 -25.65 12.37 4.26
CA GLY A 272 -25.60 11.40 5.35
C GLY A 272 -24.40 11.64 6.28
N GLN A 273 -24.49 11.12 7.50
CA GLN A 273 -23.33 11.04 8.40
C GLN A 273 -22.62 9.70 8.18
N VAL A 274 -21.30 9.73 8.08
CA VAL A 274 -20.48 8.52 8.17
C VAL A 274 -20.66 7.96 9.58
N PRO A 275 -21.15 6.72 9.73
CA PRO A 275 -21.46 6.14 11.05
C PRO A 275 -20.21 5.90 11.91
#